data_e015ad609913660bfd0ebcd1987ce472
#
_entry.id   e015ad609913660bfd0ebcd1987ce472
#
_cell.length_a   1.000
_cell.length_b   1.000
_cell.length_c   1.000
_cell.angle_alpha   90.00
_cell.angle_beta   90.00
_cell.angle_gamma   90.00
#
_symmetry.space_group_name_H-M   'P 1'
#
loop_
_entity.id
_entity.type
_entity.pdbx_description
1 polymer ?
#
loop_
_entity_poly.entity_id
_entity_poly.type
_entity_poly.pdbx_seq_one_letter_code
_entity_poly.pdbx_strand_id
1 'polypeptide(L)'
;MKKIIKNNLGYSGNLFVYQDKEMFNYSVDTILLGNFFSINRNVSNILEVGTNNAALSIFIASRSKKINIDAIEIQSEACKLAKKNIKLNSLENQIKIINADYNEYAKDYAYKCGNKIAKKYSAIVANPPYYNENYNNPRTNTSQSKKIATHEICLTLEQLISNSAKIIEQKGYLTIVLPIARYIDLISLLRKYKFGPKRIQLVYPRINDEPKFCLVESRFNSGWGTHFEKNLYLHYDDVTNHEYRDEIKKLYSPIKVKEKDENK
;
A
#
# COMPACT_ATOMS: atom_id res chain seq x y z
N MET A 1 4.91 28.19 -8.24
CA MET A 1 4.39 28.01 -6.87
C MET A 1 3.85 26.59 -6.75
N LYS A 2 4.40 25.75 -5.87
CA LYS A 2 3.85 24.40 -5.60
C LYS A 2 2.41 24.54 -5.12
N LYS A 3 1.45 23.96 -5.84
CA LYS A 3 0.03 24.07 -5.51
C LYS A 3 -0.37 22.91 -4.59
N ILE A 4 -0.10 23.08 -3.29
CA ILE A 4 -0.49 22.13 -2.24
C ILE A 4 -1.98 22.35 -1.92
N ILE A 5 -2.76 21.27 -1.98
CA ILE A 5 -4.19 21.26 -1.67
C ILE A 5 -4.42 20.32 -0.48
N LYS A 6 -5.23 20.75 0.48
CA LYS A 6 -5.73 19.92 1.57
C LYS A 6 -6.97 19.17 1.09
N ASN A 7 -6.91 17.86 1.09
CA ASN A 7 -8.02 16.99 0.72
C ASN A 7 -8.44 16.14 1.92
N ASN A 8 -9.72 15.79 1.97
CA ASN A 8 -10.18 14.74 2.85
C ASN A 8 -9.74 13.39 2.27
N LEU A 9 -9.18 12.51 3.10
CA LEU A 9 -8.77 11.16 2.69
C LEU A 9 -9.97 10.23 2.45
N GLY A 10 -11.17 10.65 2.81
CA GLY A 10 -12.42 9.93 2.59
C GLY A 10 -13.61 10.85 2.49
N TYR A 11 -14.80 10.30 2.20
CA TYR A 11 -16.03 11.09 2.02
C TYR A 11 -16.58 11.66 3.32
N SER A 12 -16.36 11.00 4.45
CA SER A 12 -16.96 11.34 5.75
C SER A 12 -16.00 11.23 6.93
N GLY A 13 -14.71 11.03 6.67
CA GLY A 13 -13.71 10.80 7.71
C GLY A 13 -13.06 12.09 8.22
N ASN A 14 -12.48 12.01 9.41
CA ASN A 14 -11.68 13.09 10.01
C ASN A 14 -10.20 13.02 9.59
N LEU A 15 -9.89 12.29 8.51
CA LEU A 15 -8.54 12.13 8.00
C LEU A 15 -8.30 13.08 6.83
N PHE A 16 -7.22 13.83 6.88
CA PHE A 16 -6.88 14.81 5.85
C PHE A 16 -5.45 14.61 5.37
N VAL A 17 -5.22 14.90 4.10
CA VAL A 17 -3.87 14.89 3.50
C VAL A 17 -3.65 16.12 2.64
N TYR A 18 -2.47 16.68 2.74
CA TYR A 18 -1.97 17.62 1.74
C TYR A 18 -1.46 16.85 0.53
N GLN A 19 -1.82 17.33 -0.65
CA GLN A 19 -1.37 16.77 -1.92
C GLN A 19 -0.75 17.86 -2.77
N ASP A 20 0.33 17.53 -3.46
CA ASP A 20 0.93 18.40 -4.47
C ASP A 20 0.48 17.91 -5.86
N LYS A 21 -0.08 18.81 -6.68
CA LYS A 21 -0.56 18.48 -8.03
C LYS A 21 0.56 17.96 -8.96
N GLU A 22 1.80 18.29 -8.64
CA GLU A 22 2.98 17.85 -9.40
C GLU A 22 3.51 16.49 -8.95
N MET A 23 3.05 15.98 -7.80
CA MET A 23 3.39 14.66 -7.28
C MET A 23 2.32 13.63 -7.63
N PHE A 24 2.65 12.35 -7.42
CA PHE A 24 1.65 11.29 -7.45
C PHE A 24 0.67 11.47 -6.30
N ASN A 25 -0.61 11.43 -6.60
CA ASN A 25 -1.69 11.55 -5.62
C ASN A 25 -2.29 10.17 -5.34
N TYR A 26 -2.75 9.94 -4.11
CA TYR A 26 -3.46 8.71 -3.80
C TYR A 26 -4.73 8.58 -4.65
N SER A 27 -5.13 7.37 -4.95
CA SER A 27 -6.37 7.04 -5.66
C SER A 27 -7.15 5.95 -4.91
N VAL A 28 -8.24 5.49 -5.51
CA VAL A 28 -9.13 4.48 -4.89
C VAL A 28 -8.39 3.19 -4.53
N ASP A 29 -7.37 2.79 -5.28
CA ASP A 29 -6.53 1.63 -5.01
C ASP A 29 -5.85 1.71 -3.63
N THR A 30 -5.33 2.89 -3.26
CA THR A 30 -4.75 3.15 -1.94
C THR A 30 -5.76 2.91 -0.81
N ILE A 31 -6.99 3.38 -0.98
CA ILE A 31 -8.07 3.23 -0.01
C ILE A 31 -8.51 1.78 0.13
N LEU A 32 -8.71 1.10 -1.01
CA LEU A 32 -9.09 -0.30 -1.03
C LEU A 32 -7.99 -1.18 -0.43
N LEU A 33 -6.72 -0.93 -0.76
CA LEU A 33 -5.58 -1.61 -0.17
C LEU A 33 -5.54 -1.41 1.35
N GLY A 34 -5.77 -0.17 1.81
CA GLY A 34 -5.79 0.16 3.23
C GLY A 34 -6.85 -0.61 4.04
N ASN A 35 -8.04 -0.86 3.47
CA ASN A 35 -9.07 -1.70 4.11
C ASN A 35 -8.81 -3.20 3.91
N PHE A 36 -8.29 -3.61 2.75
CA PHE A 36 -7.98 -5.01 2.46
C PHE A 36 -6.85 -5.55 3.33
N PHE A 37 -5.88 -4.70 3.69
CA PHE A 37 -4.76 -5.07 4.56
C PHE A 37 -5.22 -5.65 5.90
N SER A 38 -4.75 -6.85 6.23
CA SER A 38 -5.12 -7.54 7.47
C SER A 38 -4.42 -6.95 8.69
N ILE A 39 -5.21 -6.53 9.69
CA ILE A 39 -4.73 -6.19 11.02
C ILE A 39 -5.35 -7.19 12.00
N ASN A 40 -4.52 -8.01 12.61
CA ASN A 40 -4.91 -8.98 13.64
C ASN A 40 -3.90 -8.96 14.79
N ARG A 41 -4.09 -9.79 15.81
CA ARG A 41 -3.23 -9.83 17.01
C ARG A 41 -1.73 -10.04 16.74
N ASN A 42 -1.38 -10.56 15.57
CA ASN A 42 0.01 -10.85 15.19
C ASN A 42 0.63 -9.72 14.33
N VAL A 43 -0.14 -8.66 14.03
CA VAL A 43 0.31 -7.55 13.19
C VAL A 43 0.47 -6.32 14.07
N SER A 44 1.71 -5.95 14.34
CA SER A 44 2.04 -4.80 15.19
C SER A 44 3.10 -3.88 14.57
N ASN A 45 4.11 -4.45 13.91
CA ASN A 45 5.21 -3.73 13.28
C ASN A 45 5.10 -3.86 11.76
N ILE A 46 4.72 -2.79 11.10
CA ILE A 46 4.38 -2.75 9.69
C ILE A 46 5.42 -1.92 8.93
N LEU A 47 5.77 -2.35 7.73
CA LEU A 47 6.53 -1.57 6.78
C LEU A 47 5.64 -1.19 5.60
N GLU A 48 5.52 0.10 5.30
CA GLU A 48 5.00 0.58 4.00
C GLU A 48 6.16 0.91 3.08
N VAL A 49 6.16 0.37 1.87
CA VAL A 49 7.18 0.63 0.86
C VAL A 49 6.63 1.56 -0.22
N GLY A 50 7.30 2.72 -0.41
CA GLY A 50 6.87 3.74 -1.36
C GLY A 50 5.67 4.56 -0.84
N THR A 51 5.81 5.12 0.36
CA THR A 51 4.68 5.77 1.06
C THR A 51 4.20 7.07 0.41
N ASN A 52 5.03 7.69 -0.43
CA ASN A 52 4.76 8.98 -1.04
C ASN A 52 4.33 10.02 0.04
N ASN A 53 3.09 10.49 0.01
CA ASN A 53 2.56 11.48 0.97
C ASN A 53 1.95 10.87 2.25
N ALA A 54 2.20 9.58 2.52
CA ALA A 54 1.72 8.79 3.66
C ALA A 54 0.20 8.56 3.73
N ALA A 55 -0.53 8.68 2.61
CA ALA A 55 -1.98 8.48 2.62
C ALA A 55 -2.37 7.06 3.08
N LEU A 56 -1.68 6.02 2.59
CA LEU A 56 -1.94 4.63 2.97
C LEU A 56 -1.58 4.36 4.44
N SER A 57 -0.39 4.80 4.90
CA SER A 57 0.01 4.70 6.32
C SER A 57 -0.99 5.35 7.26
N ILE A 58 -1.45 6.57 6.96
CA ILE A 58 -2.44 7.30 7.75
C ILE A 58 -3.76 6.52 7.80
N PHE A 59 -4.21 6.00 6.66
CA PHE A 59 -5.43 5.22 6.58
C PHE A 59 -5.33 3.93 7.41
N ILE A 60 -4.23 3.17 7.28
CA ILE A 60 -4.00 1.93 8.04
C ILE A 60 -3.87 2.22 9.54
N ALA A 61 -3.07 3.22 9.94
CA ALA A 61 -2.87 3.59 11.35
C ALA A 61 -4.18 4.00 12.03
N SER A 62 -5.09 4.66 11.29
CA SER A 62 -6.39 5.04 11.82
C SER A 62 -7.29 3.86 12.17
N ARG A 63 -7.00 2.63 11.68
CA ARG A 63 -7.80 1.42 11.92
C ARG A 63 -7.51 0.76 13.27
N SER A 64 -6.31 0.96 13.84
CA SER A 64 -5.92 0.42 15.15
C SER A 64 -4.85 1.29 15.80
N LYS A 65 -4.92 1.44 17.13
CA LYS A 65 -3.89 2.13 17.92
C LYS A 65 -2.70 1.23 18.31
N LYS A 66 -2.82 -0.09 18.07
CA LYS A 66 -1.82 -1.10 18.49
C LYS A 66 -0.72 -1.36 17.43
N ILE A 67 -0.74 -0.65 16.30
CA ILE A 67 0.21 -0.84 15.21
C ILE A 67 1.18 0.32 15.11
N ASN A 68 2.41 0.01 14.71
CA ASN A 68 3.43 0.98 14.36
C ASN A 68 3.83 0.76 12.90
N ILE A 69 4.05 1.85 12.16
CA ILE A 69 4.34 1.82 10.74
C ILE A 69 5.65 2.57 10.48
N ASP A 70 6.65 1.85 9.96
CA ASP A 70 7.77 2.45 9.28
C ASP A 70 7.38 2.65 7.81
N ALA A 71 7.48 3.87 7.30
CA ALA A 71 7.04 4.24 5.97
C ALA A 71 8.23 4.78 5.16
N ILE A 72 8.65 4.01 4.14
CA ILE A 72 9.84 4.32 3.33
C ILE A 72 9.44 5.08 2.07
N GLU A 73 10.22 6.10 1.75
CA GLU A 73 10.09 6.87 0.53
C GLU A 73 11.46 7.38 0.08
N ILE A 74 11.78 7.21 -1.20
CA ILE A 74 13.06 7.63 -1.77
C ILE A 74 13.10 9.14 -2.03
N GLN A 75 11.95 9.74 -2.39
CA GLN A 75 11.85 11.16 -2.72
C GLN A 75 11.76 12.03 -1.46
N SER A 76 12.79 12.84 -1.21
CA SER A 76 12.86 13.69 -0.01
C SER A 76 11.70 14.70 0.10
N GLU A 77 11.23 15.24 -1.01
CA GLU A 77 10.09 16.17 -1.03
C GLU A 77 8.77 15.47 -0.64
N ALA A 78 8.57 14.23 -1.08
CA ALA A 78 7.43 13.42 -0.66
C ALA A 78 7.51 13.11 0.85
N CYS A 79 8.69 12.78 1.37
CA CYS A 79 8.91 12.59 2.80
C CYS A 79 8.56 13.83 3.65
N LYS A 80 8.89 15.04 3.16
CA LYS A 80 8.52 16.29 3.84
C LYS A 80 6.99 16.47 3.89
N LEU A 81 6.31 16.15 2.80
CA LEU A 81 4.86 16.23 2.72
C LEU A 81 4.20 15.16 3.60
N ALA A 82 4.73 13.93 3.59
CA ALA A 82 4.29 12.83 4.44
C ALA A 82 4.35 13.19 5.94
N LYS A 83 5.46 13.77 6.41
CA LYS A 83 5.61 14.23 7.80
C LYS A 83 4.55 15.28 8.17
N LYS A 84 4.23 16.22 7.26
CA LYS A 84 3.16 17.20 7.47
C LYS A 84 1.78 16.52 7.58
N ASN A 85 1.53 15.52 6.75
CA ASN A 85 0.26 14.78 6.75
C ASN A 85 0.09 13.94 8.01
N ILE A 86 1.15 13.30 8.50
CA ILE A 86 1.13 12.54 9.76
C ILE A 86 0.80 13.48 10.93
N LYS A 87 1.47 14.63 11.01
CA LYS A 87 1.20 15.63 12.04
C LYS A 87 -0.22 16.19 11.97
N LEU A 88 -0.75 16.42 10.74
CA LEU A 88 -2.12 16.88 10.52
C LEU A 88 -3.17 15.95 11.13
N ASN A 89 -2.86 14.64 11.23
CA ASN A 89 -3.75 13.60 11.74
C ASN A 89 -3.35 13.11 13.16
N SER A 90 -2.34 13.74 13.82
CA SER A 90 -1.85 13.38 15.16
C SER A 90 -1.40 11.90 15.26
N LEU A 91 -0.66 11.41 14.24
CA LEU A 91 -0.21 10.03 14.11
C LEU A 91 1.31 9.86 14.25
N GLU A 92 2.01 10.88 14.77
CA GLU A 92 3.48 10.88 14.92
C GLU A 92 3.99 9.75 15.82
N ASN A 93 3.17 9.29 16.76
CA ASN A 93 3.51 8.20 17.66
C ASN A 93 3.35 6.81 17.02
N GLN A 94 2.64 6.72 15.86
CA GLN A 94 2.39 5.45 15.18
C GLN A 94 3.13 5.32 13.86
N ILE A 95 3.47 6.44 13.18
CA ILE A 95 4.04 6.42 11.84
C ILE A 95 5.38 7.15 11.83
N LYS A 96 6.42 6.44 11.39
CA LYS A 96 7.77 6.97 11.21
C LYS A 96 8.12 7.01 9.73
N ILE A 97 8.45 8.20 9.19
CA ILE A 97 8.94 8.36 7.82
C ILE A 97 10.44 8.13 7.74
N ILE A 98 10.83 7.27 6.81
CA ILE A 98 12.22 6.93 6.51
C ILE A 98 12.51 7.35 5.06
N ASN A 99 13.40 8.34 4.89
CA ASN A 99 13.85 8.73 3.55
C ASN A 99 15.04 7.86 3.15
N ALA A 100 14.78 6.83 2.34
CA ALA A 100 15.80 5.87 1.91
C ALA A 100 15.40 5.18 0.61
N ASP A 101 16.40 4.67 -0.11
CA ASP A 101 16.21 3.63 -1.12
C ASP A 101 15.84 2.31 -0.43
N TYR A 102 14.77 1.66 -0.90
CA TYR A 102 14.28 0.43 -0.27
C TYR A 102 15.28 -0.73 -0.40
N ASN A 103 16.02 -0.83 -1.49
CA ASN A 103 16.99 -1.91 -1.69
C ASN A 103 18.12 -1.83 -0.64
N GLU A 104 18.65 -0.62 -0.44
CA GLU A 104 19.70 -0.39 0.57
C GLU A 104 19.16 -0.53 1.99
N TYR A 105 17.98 0.00 2.24
CA TYR A 105 17.31 -0.16 3.54
C TYR A 105 17.10 -1.62 3.90
N ALA A 106 16.55 -2.42 2.99
CA ALA A 106 16.25 -3.83 3.25
C ALA A 106 17.52 -4.65 3.49
N LYS A 107 18.62 -4.33 2.78
CA LYS A 107 19.93 -4.95 2.99
C LYS A 107 20.48 -4.68 4.39
N ASP A 108 20.51 -3.41 4.81
CA ASP A 108 20.95 -2.99 6.14
C ASP A 108 20.04 -3.56 7.24
N TYR A 109 18.72 -3.50 7.04
CA TYR A 109 17.76 -4.01 8.01
C TYR A 109 17.84 -5.54 8.18
N ALA A 110 18.06 -6.28 7.08
CA ALA A 110 18.29 -7.72 7.15
C ALA A 110 19.55 -8.09 7.95
N TYR A 111 20.62 -7.31 7.78
CA TYR A 111 21.83 -7.46 8.61
C TYR A 111 21.54 -7.20 10.09
N LYS A 112 20.80 -6.14 10.42
CA LYS A 112 20.40 -5.84 11.80
C LYS A 112 19.52 -6.94 12.40
N CYS A 113 18.59 -7.51 11.61
CA CYS A 113 17.78 -8.65 12.05
C CYS A 113 18.61 -9.90 12.30
N GLY A 114 19.56 -10.20 11.42
CA GLY A 114 20.50 -11.34 11.59
C GLY A 114 21.32 -11.23 12.86
N ASN A 115 21.74 -10.03 13.23
CA ASN A 115 22.50 -9.74 14.45
C ASN A 115 21.61 -9.46 15.69
N LYS A 116 20.29 -9.68 15.60
CA LYS A 116 19.32 -9.45 16.70
C LYS A 116 19.24 -7.99 17.18
N ILE A 117 19.70 -7.02 16.38
CA ILE A 117 19.63 -5.57 16.66
C ILE A 117 18.24 -5.03 16.35
N ALA A 118 17.55 -5.62 15.36
CA ALA A 118 16.19 -5.25 14.97
C ALA A 118 15.30 -6.49 14.91
N LYS A 119 13.98 -6.27 15.08
CA LYS A 119 12.96 -7.30 14.88
C LYS A 119 12.44 -7.22 13.45
N LYS A 120 12.15 -8.36 12.84
CA LYS A 120 11.51 -8.42 11.53
C LYS A 120 10.12 -7.79 11.56
N TYR A 121 9.65 -7.36 10.39
CA TYR A 121 8.30 -6.81 10.25
C TYR A 121 7.25 -7.93 10.28
N SER A 122 6.18 -7.72 11.01
CA SER A 122 5.03 -8.64 11.04
C SER A 122 4.19 -8.55 9.76
N ALA A 123 4.23 -7.39 9.11
CA ALA A 123 3.58 -7.19 7.82
C ALA A 123 4.30 -6.13 6.98
N ILE A 124 4.21 -6.28 5.66
CA ILE A 124 4.69 -5.32 4.67
C ILE A 124 3.54 -5.01 3.72
N VAL A 125 3.35 -3.74 3.38
CA VAL A 125 2.33 -3.27 2.45
C VAL A 125 2.96 -2.37 1.41
N ALA A 126 2.51 -2.49 0.15
CA ALA A 126 2.98 -1.64 -0.93
C ALA A 126 1.88 -1.37 -1.96
N ASN A 127 1.85 -0.13 -2.42
CA ASN A 127 1.20 0.30 -3.66
C ASN A 127 2.34 0.72 -4.62
N PRO A 128 3.05 -0.26 -5.23
CA PRO A 128 4.29 0.01 -5.95
C PRO A 128 4.01 0.70 -7.29
N PRO A 129 5.03 1.31 -7.92
CA PRO A 129 4.90 1.80 -9.29
C PRO A 129 4.52 0.66 -10.24
N TYR A 130 3.62 0.92 -11.19
CA TYR A 130 2.95 -0.12 -11.97
C TYR A 130 3.61 -0.42 -13.31
N TYR A 131 4.29 0.55 -13.90
CA TYR A 131 4.75 0.47 -15.28
C TYR A 131 6.23 0.09 -15.35
N ASN A 132 6.53 -0.95 -16.13
CA ASN A 132 7.88 -1.24 -16.55
C ASN A 132 8.34 -0.14 -17.51
N GLU A 133 9.63 0.22 -17.49
CA GLU A 133 10.23 1.25 -18.39
C GLU A 133 9.95 1.00 -19.88
N ASN A 134 9.76 -0.26 -20.27
CA ASN A 134 9.45 -0.66 -21.63
C ASN A 134 7.97 -0.47 -22.03
N TYR A 135 7.10 -0.06 -21.08
CA TYR A 135 5.69 0.19 -21.39
C TYR A 135 5.56 1.63 -21.89
N ASN A 136 5.60 1.81 -23.21
CA ASN A 136 5.39 3.08 -23.89
C ASN A 136 3.97 3.60 -23.61
N ASN A 137 3.80 4.34 -22.53
CA ASN A 137 2.57 5.07 -22.26
C ASN A 137 2.69 6.46 -22.90
N PRO A 138 1.87 6.83 -23.89
CA PRO A 138 1.99 8.11 -24.61
C PRO A 138 1.68 9.37 -23.79
N ARG A 139 1.49 9.27 -22.46
CA ARG A 139 1.34 10.42 -21.58
C ARG A 139 2.69 11.06 -21.25
N THR A 140 3.31 11.63 -22.26
CA THR A 140 4.72 12.11 -22.29
C THR A 140 5.00 13.43 -21.52
N ASN A 141 4.02 14.05 -20.85
CA ASN A 141 4.21 15.33 -20.14
C ASN A 141 4.06 15.20 -18.61
N THR A 142 4.56 14.12 -18.02
CA THR A 142 4.55 13.95 -16.56
C THR A 142 5.87 14.43 -15.93
N SER A 143 5.79 15.11 -14.76
CA SER A 143 6.97 15.52 -14.00
C SER A 143 7.85 14.32 -13.63
N GLN A 144 9.16 14.53 -13.46
CA GLN A 144 10.09 13.47 -13.07
C GLN A 144 9.67 12.76 -11.78
N SER A 145 9.12 13.50 -10.82
CA SER A 145 8.58 12.94 -9.57
C SER A 145 7.42 11.96 -9.80
N LYS A 146 6.51 12.24 -10.75
CA LYS A 146 5.44 11.31 -11.14
C LYS A 146 5.99 10.10 -11.88
N LYS A 147 7.01 10.28 -12.74
CA LYS A 147 7.67 9.15 -13.43
C LYS A 147 8.27 8.16 -12.43
N ILE A 148 9.01 8.63 -11.43
CA ILE A 148 9.58 7.79 -10.36
C ILE A 148 8.49 7.04 -9.61
N ALA A 149 7.36 7.71 -9.31
CA ALA A 149 6.27 7.11 -8.55
C ALA A 149 5.37 6.16 -9.36
N THR A 150 5.44 6.16 -10.69
CA THR A 150 4.59 5.34 -11.56
C THR A 150 5.33 4.27 -12.35
N HIS A 151 6.64 4.40 -12.53
CA HIS A 151 7.48 3.47 -13.28
C HIS A 151 8.47 2.76 -12.34
N GLU A 152 8.82 1.53 -12.65
CA GLU A 152 9.81 0.71 -11.92
C GLU A 152 11.26 1.21 -12.13
N ILE A 153 11.49 2.53 -12.09
CA ILE A 153 12.81 3.13 -12.28
C ILE A 153 13.73 2.85 -11.10
N CYS A 154 13.20 2.96 -9.87
CA CYS A 154 13.97 2.82 -8.64
C CYS A 154 13.72 1.51 -7.90
N LEU A 155 12.60 0.82 -8.17
CA LEU A 155 12.22 -0.41 -7.48
C LEU A 155 11.38 -1.29 -8.40
N THR A 156 11.93 -2.45 -8.80
CA THR A 156 11.18 -3.44 -9.56
C THR A 156 10.28 -4.28 -8.64
N LEU A 157 9.24 -4.90 -9.20
CA LEU A 157 8.37 -5.81 -8.44
C LEU A 157 9.15 -6.97 -7.83
N GLU A 158 10.14 -7.50 -8.55
CA GLU A 158 11.01 -8.56 -8.05
C GLU A 158 11.87 -8.10 -6.88
N GLN A 159 12.47 -6.93 -6.95
CA GLN A 159 13.23 -6.35 -5.84
C GLN A 159 12.36 -6.11 -4.62
N LEU A 160 11.13 -5.59 -4.81
CA LEU A 160 10.17 -5.40 -3.73
C LEU A 160 9.93 -6.73 -2.98
N ILE A 161 9.59 -7.80 -3.70
CA ILE A 161 9.22 -9.08 -3.10
C ILE A 161 10.43 -9.79 -2.51
N SER A 162 11.57 -9.83 -3.22
CA SER A 162 12.78 -10.50 -2.75
C SER A 162 13.36 -9.85 -1.49
N ASN A 163 13.36 -8.53 -1.43
CA ASN A 163 13.82 -7.80 -0.25
C ASN A 163 12.84 -7.95 0.93
N SER A 164 11.52 -7.95 0.66
CA SER A 164 10.53 -8.22 1.68
C SER A 164 10.74 -9.59 2.35
N ALA A 165 11.09 -10.62 1.59
CA ALA A 165 11.37 -11.96 2.13
C ALA A 165 12.54 -12.01 3.14
N LYS A 166 13.49 -11.06 3.05
CA LYS A 166 14.65 -10.99 3.96
C LYS A 166 14.28 -10.41 5.33
N ILE A 167 13.33 -9.49 5.38
CA ILE A 167 13.04 -8.64 6.53
C ILE A 167 11.67 -8.91 7.18
N ILE A 168 10.87 -9.79 6.62
CA ILE A 168 9.55 -10.18 7.15
C ILE A 168 9.66 -11.38 8.09
N GLU A 169 8.78 -11.43 9.10
CA GLU A 169 8.67 -12.55 10.03
C GLU A 169 8.13 -13.82 9.35
N GLN A 170 8.36 -14.97 9.99
CA GLN A 170 7.69 -16.23 9.62
C GLN A 170 6.17 -16.04 9.71
N LYS A 171 5.47 -16.44 8.63
CA LYS A 171 4.02 -16.23 8.48
C LYS A 171 3.59 -14.77 8.48
N GLY A 172 4.52 -13.81 8.37
CA GLY A 172 4.22 -12.40 8.17
C GLY A 172 3.47 -12.14 6.85
N TYR A 173 2.77 -11.03 6.78
CA TYR A 173 1.90 -10.68 5.64
C TYR A 173 2.61 -9.74 4.67
N LEU A 174 2.52 -10.03 3.37
CA LEU A 174 2.87 -9.10 2.30
C LEU A 174 1.61 -8.81 1.49
N THR A 175 1.18 -7.55 1.49
CA THR A 175 -0.05 -7.10 0.82
C THR A 175 0.28 -6.08 -0.25
N ILE A 176 -0.16 -6.33 -1.47
CA ILE A 176 0.18 -5.51 -2.65
C ILE A 176 -1.09 -5.27 -3.47
N VAL A 177 -1.22 -4.07 -4.04
CA VAL A 177 -2.17 -3.76 -5.11
C VAL A 177 -1.41 -3.56 -6.41
N LEU A 178 -1.91 -4.14 -7.51
CA LEU A 178 -1.33 -3.97 -8.86
C LEU A 178 -2.41 -3.97 -9.93
N PRO A 179 -2.17 -3.34 -11.10
CA PRO A 179 -2.99 -3.53 -12.29
C PRO A 179 -3.09 -5.02 -12.65
N ILE A 180 -4.25 -5.44 -13.12
CA ILE A 180 -4.51 -6.84 -13.46
C ILE A 180 -3.51 -7.40 -14.48
N ALA A 181 -3.02 -6.60 -15.39
CA ALA A 181 -2.00 -6.99 -16.38
C ALA A 181 -0.70 -7.52 -15.72
N ARG A 182 -0.40 -7.17 -14.46
CA ARG A 182 0.78 -7.62 -13.72
C ARG A 182 0.46 -8.77 -12.74
N TYR A 183 -0.78 -9.30 -12.77
CA TYR A 183 -1.22 -10.33 -11.82
C TYR A 183 -0.39 -11.61 -11.91
N ILE A 184 -0.13 -12.11 -13.10
CA ILE A 184 0.64 -13.35 -13.29
C ILE A 184 2.08 -13.19 -12.85
N ASP A 185 2.71 -12.04 -13.17
CA ASP A 185 4.07 -11.70 -12.71
C ASP A 185 4.12 -11.69 -11.17
N LEU A 186 3.15 -11.01 -10.54
CA LEU A 186 3.05 -10.96 -9.08
C LEU A 186 2.97 -12.35 -8.46
N ILE A 187 2.05 -13.21 -8.93
CA ILE A 187 1.87 -14.55 -8.37
C ILE A 187 3.13 -15.41 -8.56
N SER A 188 3.77 -15.32 -9.72
CA SER A 188 5.00 -16.05 -10.03
C SER A 188 6.14 -15.63 -9.10
N LEU A 189 6.33 -14.32 -8.90
CA LEU A 189 7.37 -13.78 -8.01
C LEU A 189 7.09 -14.08 -6.54
N LEU A 190 5.83 -13.98 -6.08
CA LEU A 190 5.45 -14.37 -4.73
C LEU A 190 5.84 -15.83 -4.44
N ARG A 191 5.52 -16.75 -5.36
CA ARG A 191 5.89 -18.18 -5.23
C ARG A 191 7.38 -18.38 -5.24
N LYS A 192 8.12 -17.71 -6.13
CA LYS A 192 9.60 -17.75 -6.23
C LYS A 192 10.25 -17.39 -4.88
N TYR A 193 9.73 -16.37 -4.19
CA TYR A 193 10.27 -15.88 -2.91
C TYR A 193 9.54 -16.42 -1.68
N LYS A 194 8.88 -17.58 -1.78
CA LYS A 194 8.25 -18.33 -0.67
C LYS A 194 7.05 -17.61 -0.02
N PHE A 195 6.40 -16.71 -0.72
CA PHE A 195 5.11 -16.17 -0.30
C PHE A 195 3.98 -17.02 -0.88
N GLY A 196 3.08 -17.49 0.00
CA GLY A 196 1.84 -18.16 -0.40
C GLY A 196 0.68 -17.15 -0.44
N PRO A 197 0.08 -16.87 -1.62
CA PRO A 197 -1.12 -16.04 -1.70
C PRO A 197 -2.23 -16.61 -0.81
N LYS A 198 -2.89 -15.77 -0.01
CA LYS A 198 -3.95 -16.17 0.92
C LYS A 198 -5.28 -15.53 0.62
N ARG A 199 -5.27 -14.25 0.23
CA ARG A 199 -6.47 -13.52 -0.13
C ARG A 199 -6.22 -12.76 -1.41
N ILE A 200 -7.18 -12.84 -2.32
CA ILE A 200 -7.15 -12.14 -3.59
C ILE A 200 -8.51 -11.47 -3.77
N GLN A 201 -8.51 -10.20 -4.14
CA GLN A 201 -9.70 -9.45 -4.48
C GLN A 201 -9.51 -8.74 -5.80
N LEU A 202 -10.43 -8.95 -6.75
CA LEU A 202 -10.42 -8.29 -8.03
C LEU A 202 -11.31 -7.06 -7.99
N VAL A 203 -10.86 -5.99 -8.64
CA VAL A 203 -11.56 -4.71 -8.68
C VAL A 203 -11.83 -4.34 -10.13
N TYR A 204 -13.10 -4.16 -10.43
CA TYR A 204 -13.65 -3.87 -11.75
C TYR A 204 -14.11 -2.42 -11.83
N PRO A 205 -13.95 -1.73 -12.97
CA PRO A 205 -14.59 -0.44 -13.17
C PRO A 205 -16.12 -0.57 -13.07
N ARG A 206 -16.73 -1.52 -13.82
CA ARG A 206 -18.17 -1.85 -13.85
C ARG A 206 -18.38 -3.36 -13.97
N ILE A 207 -19.62 -3.82 -13.87
CA ILE A 207 -19.93 -5.26 -13.82
C ILE A 207 -19.56 -6.01 -15.10
N ASN A 208 -19.64 -5.34 -16.25
CA ASN A 208 -19.35 -5.93 -17.57
C ASN A 208 -17.93 -5.62 -18.08
N ASP A 209 -17.13 -4.87 -17.28
CA ASP A 209 -15.77 -4.53 -17.65
C ASP A 209 -14.82 -5.66 -17.25
N GLU A 210 -13.61 -5.64 -17.80
CA GLU A 210 -12.51 -6.45 -17.29
C GLU A 210 -11.99 -5.89 -15.96
N PRO A 211 -11.40 -6.72 -15.10
CA PRO A 211 -10.82 -6.24 -13.85
C PRO A 211 -9.71 -5.22 -14.13
N LYS A 212 -9.69 -4.14 -13.37
CA LYS A 212 -8.72 -3.06 -13.52
C LYS A 212 -7.45 -3.32 -12.73
N PHE A 213 -7.61 -3.77 -11.49
CA PHE A 213 -6.50 -4.11 -10.60
C PHE A 213 -6.89 -5.21 -9.61
N CYS A 214 -5.88 -5.78 -8.98
CA CYS A 214 -6.04 -6.81 -7.97
C CYS A 214 -5.36 -6.40 -6.66
N LEU A 215 -5.96 -6.82 -5.55
CA LEU A 215 -5.40 -6.77 -4.21
C LEU A 215 -4.98 -8.19 -3.84
N VAL A 216 -3.73 -8.38 -3.48
CA VAL A 216 -3.19 -9.70 -3.13
C VAL A 216 -2.52 -9.62 -1.76
N GLU A 217 -2.98 -10.44 -0.83
CA GLU A 217 -2.34 -10.65 0.46
C GLU A 217 -1.75 -12.05 0.52
N SER A 218 -0.48 -12.13 0.80
CA SER A 218 0.29 -13.36 0.89
C SER A 218 0.97 -13.51 2.24
N ARG A 219 1.35 -14.74 2.60
CA ARG A 219 2.09 -15.02 3.84
C ARG A 219 3.42 -15.69 3.55
N PHE A 220 4.47 -15.21 4.20
CA PHE A 220 5.82 -15.77 4.06
C PHE A 220 5.92 -17.18 4.62
N ASN A 221 6.57 -18.09 3.89
CA ASN A 221 6.73 -19.50 4.23
C ASN A 221 5.42 -20.18 4.65
N SER A 222 4.33 -19.90 3.93
CA SER A 222 3.03 -20.50 4.19
C SER A 222 2.68 -21.57 3.15
N GLY A 223 1.90 -22.56 3.57
CA GLY A 223 1.38 -23.62 2.71
C GLY A 223 0.29 -23.14 1.76
N TRP A 224 -0.50 -24.08 1.23
CA TRP A 224 -1.61 -23.88 0.30
C TRP A 224 -2.82 -23.17 0.93
N GLY A 225 -3.80 -22.86 0.12
CA GLY A 225 -5.09 -22.29 0.52
C GLY A 225 -5.17 -20.80 0.21
N THR A 226 -5.63 -20.47 -1.00
CA THR A 226 -5.96 -19.12 -1.44
C THR A 226 -7.47 -18.94 -1.39
N HIS A 227 -7.92 -17.82 -0.86
CA HIS A 227 -9.32 -17.42 -0.83
C HIS A 227 -9.54 -16.22 -1.76
N PHE A 228 -10.55 -16.31 -2.62
CA PHE A 228 -10.98 -15.17 -3.43
C PHE A 228 -12.09 -14.43 -2.69
N GLU A 229 -11.85 -13.16 -2.40
CA GLU A 229 -12.85 -12.26 -1.84
C GLU A 229 -13.88 -11.88 -2.90
N LYS A 230 -15.04 -11.40 -2.48
CA LYS A 230 -16.03 -10.86 -3.41
C LYS A 230 -15.43 -9.74 -4.24
N ASN A 231 -15.70 -9.76 -5.54
CA ASN A 231 -15.26 -8.70 -6.45
C ASN A 231 -15.82 -7.34 -6.03
N LEU A 232 -15.05 -6.29 -6.26
CA LEU A 232 -15.49 -4.91 -6.08
C LEU A 232 -15.76 -4.28 -7.45
N TYR A 233 -16.85 -3.54 -7.54
CA TYR A 233 -17.25 -2.78 -8.73
C TYR A 233 -17.25 -1.30 -8.37
N LEU A 234 -16.40 -0.50 -9.04
CA LEU A 234 -16.17 0.88 -8.66
C LEU A 234 -17.35 1.79 -8.95
N HIS A 235 -17.94 1.65 -10.15
CA HIS A 235 -18.99 2.54 -10.67
C HIS A 235 -20.28 1.77 -10.94
N TYR A 236 -21.36 2.51 -11.06
CA TYR A 236 -22.62 1.99 -11.57
C TYR A 236 -22.49 1.63 -13.07
N ASP A 237 -23.42 0.83 -13.59
CA ASP A 237 -23.32 0.30 -14.96
C ASP A 237 -23.56 1.34 -16.04
N ASP A 238 -24.18 2.48 -15.70
CA ASP A 238 -24.31 3.62 -16.58
C ASP A 238 -22.92 4.22 -16.87
N VAL A 239 -22.48 4.12 -18.14
CA VAL A 239 -21.16 4.60 -18.58
C VAL A 239 -20.99 6.11 -18.50
N THR A 240 -22.09 6.87 -18.44
CA THR A 240 -22.08 8.31 -18.27
C THR A 240 -21.95 8.72 -16.81
N ASN A 241 -22.25 7.80 -15.87
CA ASN A 241 -22.10 8.02 -14.43
C ASN A 241 -20.70 7.59 -13.97
N HIS A 242 -19.90 8.56 -13.55
CA HIS A 242 -18.55 8.34 -13.02
C HIS A 242 -18.49 8.30 -11.48
N GLU A 243 -19.65 8.36 -10.81
CA GLU A 243 -19.68 8.24 -9.36
C GLU A 243 -19.31 6.84 -8.89
N TYR A 244 -18.66 6.77 -7.74
CA TYR A 244 -18.44 5.49 -7.07
C TYR A 244 -19.76 4.94 -6.52
N ARG A 245 -19.92 3.61 -6.57
CA ARG A 245 -21.02 2.91 -5.90
C ARG A 245 -20.96 3.16 -4.39
N ASP A 246 -22.11 3.11 -3.74
CA ASP A 246 -22.20 3.38 -2.29
C ASP A 246 -21.37 2.43 -1.45
N GLU A 247 -21.21 1.18 -1.88
CA GLU A 247 -20.33 0.22 -1.25
C GLU A 247 -18.86 0.66 -1.29
N ILE A 248 -18.41 1.27 -2.39
CA ILE A 248 -17.06 1.83 -2.53
C ILE A 248 -16.91 3.10 -1.70
N LYS A 249 -17.92 4.00 -1.72
CA LYS A 249 -17.93 5.22 -0.89
C LYS A 249 -17.79 4.87 0.60
N LYS A 250 -18.44 3.80 1.07
CA LYS A 250 -18.30 3.29 2.46
C LYS A 250 -16.87 2.86 2.80
N LEU A 251 -16.14 2.28 1.84
CA LEU A 251 -14.76 1.85 2.06
C LEU A 251 -13.76 3.03 2.21
N TYR A 252 -14.15 4.26 1.85
CA TYR A 252 -13.37 5.45 2.18
C TYR A 252 -13.36 5.78 3.69
N SER A 253 -14.18 5.12 4.48
CA SER A 253 -14.06 5.14 5.94
C SER A 253 -13.24 3.94 6.40
N PRO A 254 -12.15 4.15 7.19
CA PRO A 254 -11.31 3.07 7.67
C PRO A 254 -12.11 2.08 8.53
N ILE A 255 -12.07 0.80 8.17
CA ILE A 255 -12.72 -0.26 8.95
C ILE A 255 -11.89 -0.49 10.21
N LYS A 256 -12.42 -0.04 11.35
CA LYS A 256 -11.77 -0.19 12.66
C LYS A 256 -11.64 -1.67 13.03
N VAL A 257 -10.50 -2.05 13.56
CA VAL A 257 -10.30 -3.37 14.14
C VAL A 257 -10.95 -3.40 15.52
N LYS A 258 -11.80 -4.39 15.77
CA LYS A 258 -12.35 -4.60 17.11
C LYS A 258 -11.21 -4.99 18.04
N GLU A 259 -10.79 -4.09 18.88
CA GLU A 259 -9.88 -4.40 19.98
C GLU A 259 -10.69 -5.19 20.99
N LYS A 260 -10.32 -6.46 21.23
CA LYS A 260 -10.87 -7.18 22.36
C LYS A 260 -10.36 -6.47 23.61
N ASP A 261 -11.29 -6.03 24.47
CA ASP A 261 -10.95 -5.54 25.80
C ASP A 261 -10.14 -6.62 26.51
N GLU A 262 -8.95 -6.26 26.97
CA GLU A 262 -8.05 -7.15 27.73
C GLU A 262 -8.55 -7.37 29.18
N ASN A 263 -9.86 -7.16 29.42
CA ASN A 263 -10.50 -7.39 30.70
C ASN A 263 -11.50 -8.55 30.57
N LYS A 264 -10.94 -9.78 30.53
CA LYS A 264 -11.60 -10.99 31.08
C LYS A 264 -10.54 -12.03 31.44
#